data_bc3208c04c6aa365a3392799aed4bb0e
#
_entry.id   bc3208c04c6aa365a3392799aed4bb0e
#
_cell.length_a   1.000
_cell.length_b   1.000
_cell.length_c   1.000
_cell.angle_alpha   90.00
_cell.angle_beta   90.00
_cell.angle_gamma   90.00
#
_symmetry.space_group_name_H-M   'P 1'
#
loop_
_entity.id
_entity.type
_entity.pdbx_description
1 polymer ?
#
loop_
_entity_poly.entity_id
_entity_poly.type
_entity_poly.pdbx_seq_one_letter_code
_entity_poly.pdbx_strand_id
1 'polypeptide(L)'
;MILVADSGSTKTTWADVTTGNKVVTEGLNPHFSTDKQVLDACATVCRQFEIHNSQFTIHFYGSGCGNKQQAKRMNALLQQGFGTDSVTVETDMLGACRAAGAGRPCVVAILGTGSNACLFNGEAIVRQPVSTGYILGDRGSANHAGRKLLDDYLSHRMPADIRHLFHNIYRLSDAELINAVYHQPNPNRFLASLAPFAIENIENDYCRSILTETLSDWYHLCLIWLLKGRKAHSFSHHWDGEVNFVGGYAKAVEPLLKELLYSDGPFHVGTVLADPIDGLIQFHQST
;
A
#
# COMPACT_ATOMS: atom_id res chain seq x y z
N MET A 1 14.27 15.85 17.71
CA MET A 1 13.41 14.69 17.41
C MET A 1 13.15 14.63 15.92
N ILE A 2 13.14 13.46 15.31
CA ILE A 2 12.73 13.24 13.93
C ILE A 2 11.52 12.32 13.95
N LEU A 3 10.41 12.77 13.37
CA LEU A 3 9.24 11.94 13.15
C LEU A 3 9.19 11.45 11.72
N VAL A 4 8.89 10.19 11.54
CA VAL A 4 8.58 9.60 10.23
C VAL A 4 7.14 9.09 10.24
N ALA A 5 6.43 9.27 9.14
CA ALA A 5 5.07 8.79 8.98
C ALA A 5 4.90 8.03 7.67
N ASP A 6 4.27 6.88 7.75
CA ASP A 6 3.71 6.15 6.59
C ASP A 6 2.20 6.24 6.60
N SER A 7 1.62 6.78 5.53
CA SER A 7 0.19 7.03 5.44
C SER A 7 -0.43 6.35 4.24
N GLY A 8 -1.11 5.25 4.51
CA GLY A 8 -1.96 4.57 3.53
C GLY A 8 -3.40 5.10 3.53
N SER A 9 -4.26 4.42 2.77
CA SER A 9 -5.69 4.76 2.72
C SER A 9 -6.43 4.49 4.03
N THR A 10 -5.95 3.57 4.88
CA THR A 10 -6.68 3.08 6.06
C THR A 10 -6.12 3.63 7.36
N LYS A 11 -4.80 3.67 7.49
CA LYS A 11 -4.09 4.12 8.69
C LYS A 11 -2.89 4.97 8.31
N THR A 12 -2.43 5.80 9.26
CA THR A 12 -1.11 6.44 9.26
C THR A 12 -0.36 5.96 10.49
N THR A 13 0.81 5.37 10.29
CA THR A 13 1.73 5.02 11.37
C THR A 13 2.79 6.10 11.48
N TRP A 14 2.88 6.72 12.65
CA TRP A 14 3.88 7.72 13.02
C TRP A 14 4.92 7.09 13.92
N ALA A 15 6.18 7.41 13.75
CA ALA A 15 7.24 6.92 14.63
C ALA A 15 8.28 8.00 14.93
N ASP A 16 8.77 8.01 16.16
CA ASP A 16 9.98 8.73 16.52
C ASP A 16 11.19 7.90 16.11
N VAL A 17 12.00 8.44 15.22
CA VAL A 17 13.19 7.77 14.67
C VAL A 17 14.22 7.42 15.74
N THR A 18 14.28 8.20 16.84
CA THR A 18 15.26 8.00 17.90
C THR A 18 14.85 6.90 18.88
N THR A 19 13.58 6.92 19.30
CA THR A 19 13.08 5.99 20.32
C THR A 19 12.43 4.74 19.75
N GLY A 20 11.99 4.79 18.48
CA GLY A 20 11.20 3.74 17.86
C GLY A 20 9.74 3.68 18.32
N ASN A 21 9.31 4.59 19.21
CA ASN A 21 7.92 4.67 19.66
C ASN A 21 7.00 4.98 18.50
N LYS A 22 5.80 4.37 18.50
CA LYS A 22 4.83 4.48 17.40
C LYS A 22 3.48 4.95 17.90
N VAL A 23 2.80 5.75 17.05
CA VAL A 23 1.41 6.17 17.21
C VAL A 23 0.68 5.88 15.91
N VAL A 24 -0.55 5.40 15.99
CA VAL A 24 -1.39 5.13 14.82
C VAL A 24 -2.59 6.08 14.82
N THR A 25 -2.83 6.70 13.67
CA THR A 25 -4.01 7.53 13.39
C THR A 25 -4.77 6.99 12.18
N GLU A 26 -5.89 7.58 11.82
CA GLU A 26 -6.56 7.29 10.56
C GLU A 26 -5.66 7.61 9.35
N GLY A 27 -5.97 6.99 8.21
CA GLY A 27 -5.22 7.22 6.96
C GLY A 27 -5.45 8.64 6.41
N LEU A 28 -4.37 9.34 6.13
CA LEU A 28 -4.36 10.72 5.69
C LEU A 28 -4.05 10.82 4.19
N ASN A 29 -5.02 10.43 3.36
CA ASN A 29 -4.90 10.63 1.92
C ASN A 29 -5.47 12.00 1.54
N PRO A 30 -4.69 12.92 0.96
CA PRO A 30 -5.12 14.29 0.67
C PRO A 30 -6.29 14.41 -0.33
N HIS A 31 -6.62 13.35 -1.06
CA HIS A 31 -7.80 13.33 -1.93
C HIS A 31 -9.12 13.11 -1.16
N PHE A 32 -9.06 12.53 0.03
CA PHE A 32 -10.24 12.13 0.79
C PHE A 32 -10.28 12.75 2.20
N SER A 33 -9.13 13.04 2.79
CA SER A 33 -9.06 13.60 4.14
C SER A 33 -9.39 15.09 4.13
N THR A 34 -10.25 15.51 5.06
CA THR A 34 -10.52 16.91 5.32
C THR A 34 -9.36 17.56 6.09
N ASP A 35 -9.26 18.90 6.03
CA ASP A 35 -8.26 19.65 6.80
C ASP A 35 -8.37 19.36 8.30
N LYS A 36 -9.60 19.28 8.81
CA LYS A 36 -9.88 18.96 10.20
C LYS A 36 -9.30 17.59 10.60
N GLN A 37 -9.50 16.55 9.79
CA GLN A 37 -8.96 15.22 10.07
C GLN A 37 -7.44 15.23 10.16
N VAL A 38 -6.75 15.96 9.25
CA VAL A 38 -5.29 16.07 9.29
C VAL A 38 -4.84 16.78 10.58
N LEU A 39 -5.49 17.90 10.95
CA LEU A 39 -5.14 18.64 12.17
C LEU A 39 -5.44 17.85 13.45
N ASP A 40 -6.55 17.11 13.50
CA ASP A 40 -6.90 16.25 14.64
C ASP A 40 -5.88 15.11 14.81
N ALA A 41 -5.38 14.53 13.70
CA ALA A 41 -4.32 13.55 13.73
C ALA A 41 -3.00 14.13 14.26
N CYS A 42 -2.61 15.34 13.81
CA CYS A 42 -1.44 16.05 14.32
C CYS A 42 -1.55 16.28 15.84
N ALA A 43 -2.71 16.77 16.31
CA ALA A 43 -2.95 16.99 17.74
C ALA A 43 -2.86 15.70 18.56
N THR A 44 -3.31 14.58 18.00
CA THR A 44 -3.20 13.27 18.64
C THR A 44 -1.73 12.83 18.75
N VAL A 45 -0.96 12.98 17.67
CA VAL A 45 0.46 12.64 17.63
C VAL A 45 1.26 13.53 18.60
N CYS A 46 1.02 14.86 18.59
CA CYS A 46 1.67 15.78 19.54
C CYS A 46 1.44 15.37 20.99
N ARG A 47 0.22 14.98 21.33
CA ARG A 47 -0.14 14.54 22.68
C ARG A 47 0.54 13.24 23.08
N GLN A 48 0.56 12.28 22.17
CA GLN A 48 1.12 10.94 22.42
C GLN A 48 2.66 10.93 22.53
N PHE A 49 3.34 11.77 21.76
CA PHE A 49 4.80 11.94 21.83
C PHE A 49 5.25 13.08 22.75
N GLU A 50 4.31 13.72 23.46
CA GLU A 50 4.60 14.83 24.38
C GLU A 50 5.40 15.96 23.72
N ILE A 51 5.00 16.32 22.49
CA ILE A 51 5.68 17.37 21.73
C ILE A 51 5.25 18.74 22.24
N HIS A 52 6.18 19.47 22.88
CA HIS A 52 5.93 20.79 23.46
C HIS A 52 6.70 21.93 22.80
N ASN A 53 7.56 21.63 21.83
CA ASN A 53 8.36 22.63 21.13
C ASN A 53 8.33 22.40 19.60
N SER A 54 8.73 23.40 18.81
CA SER A 54 8.75 23.34 17.34
C SER A 54 10.08 22.85 16.74
N GLN A 55 11.04 22.40 17.55
CA GLN A 55 12.34 21.95 17.06
C GLN A 55 12.34 20.45 16.77
N PHE A 56 11.66 20.05 15.71
CA PHE A 56 11.66 18.69 15.20
C PHE A 56 11.36 18.67 13.71
N THR A 57 11.75 17.59 13.06
CA THR A 57 11.57 17.38 11.62
C THR A 57 10.54 16.28 11.39
N ILE A 58 9.72 16.43 10.37
CA ILE A 58 8.73 15.45 9.94
C ILE A 58 9.03 15.01 8.51
N HIS A 59 9.12 13.70 8.32
CA HIS A 59 9.14 13.06 7.00
C HIS A 59 7.85 12.27 6.83
N PHE A 60 6.93 12.80 6.03
CA PHE A 60 5.63 12.20 5.77
C PHE A 60 5.62 11.52 4.39
N TYR A 61 5.31 10.24 4.35
CA TYR A 61 5.16 9.43 3.15
C TYR A 61 3.71 9.07 2.99
N GLY A 62 3.02 9.64 1.98
CA GLY A 62 1.57 9.51 1.88
C GLY A 62 1.06 9.05 0.53
N SER A 63 0.10 8.12 0.58
CA SER A 63 -0.74 7.78 -0.56
C SER A 63 -1.49 9.03 -1.03
N GLY A 64 -1.53 9.27 -2.35
CA GLY A 64 -2.14 10.48 -2.93
C GLY A 64 -1.22 11.70 -2.99
N CYS A 65 -0.04 11.68 -2.37
CA CYS A 65 0.92 12.78 -2.40
C CYS A 65 1.73 12.90 -3.70
N GLY A 66 1.50 12.05 -4.69
CA GLY A 66 2.12 12.17 -6.02
C GLY A 66 1.67 13.38 -6.83
N ASN A 67 0.52 13.96 -6.51
CA ASN A 67 0.06 15.22 -7.08
C ASN A 67 0.68 16.42 -6.32
N LYS A 68 1.38 17.30 -7.04
CA LYS A 68 2.08 18.45 -6.43
C LYS A 68 1.17 19.38 -5.62
N GLN A 69 -0.07 19.58 -6.05
CA GLN A 69 -1.03 20.43 -5.33
C GLN A 69 -1.46 19.77 -4.03
N GLN A 70 -1.74 18.48 -4.05
CA GLN A 70 -2.12 17.71 -2.87
C GLN A 70 -0.96 17.57 -1.87
N ALA A 71 0.25 17.34 -2.36
CA ALA A 71 1.44 17.33 -1.52
C ALA A 71 1.68 18.67 -0.82
N LYS A 72 1.51 19.80 -1.54
CA LYS A 72 1.61 21.15 -0.96
C LYS A 72 0.53 21.40 0.11
N ARG A 73 -0.72 20.98 -0.16
CA ARG A 73 -1.80 21.09 0.83
C ARG A 73 -1.47 20.28 2.09
N MET A 74 -1.06 19.02 1.93
CA MET A 74 -0.68 18.17 3.06
C MET A 74 0.49 18.79 3.85
N ASN A 75 1.52 19.27 3.17
CA ASN A 75 2.66 19.92 3.80
C ASN A 75 2.23 21.12 4.66
N ALA A 76 1.39 22.03 4.13
CA ALA A 76 0.90 23.20 4.85
C ALA A 76 0.06 22.80 6.09
N LEU A 77 -0.78 21.77 5.98
CA LEU A 77 -1.59 21.29 7.10
C LEU A 77 -0.73 20.63 8.20
N LEU A 78 0.30 19.86 7.81
CA LEU A 78 1.23 19.27 8.76
C LEU A 78 2.07 20.36 9.45
N GLN A 79 2.56 21.37 8.72
CA GLN A 79 3.26 22.52 9.29
C GLN A 79 2.37 23.24 10.31
N GLN A 80 1.11 23.51 9.96
CA GLN A 80 0.15 24.15 10.85
C GLN A 80 -0.15 23.28 12.08
N GLY A 81 -0.43 21.99 11.89
CA GLY A 81 -0.86 21.09 12.96
C GLY A 81 0.25 20.77 13.97
N PHE A 82 1.48 20.72 13.49
CA PHE A 82 2.65 20.44 14.34
C PHE A 82 3.38 21.71 14.81
N GLY A 83 3.11 22.87 14.22
CA GLY A 83 3.79 24.13 14.57
C GLY A 83 5.29 24.14 14.19
N THR A 84 5.69 23.47 13.11
CA THR A 84 7.06 23.43 12.61
C THR A 84 7.11 23.62 11.10
N ASP A 85 8.09 24.36 10.59
CA ASP A 85 8.34 24.50 9.14
C ASP A 85 9.15 23.34 8.56
N SER A 86 9.74 22.50 9.39
CA SER A 86 10.59 21.39 8.99
C SER A 86 9.78 20.14 8.65
N VAL A 87 9.00 20.23 7.56
CA VAL A 87 8.14 19.14 7.07
C VAL A 87 8.49 18.81 5.63
N THR A 88 8.72 17.54 5.34
CA THR A 88 8.81 17.00 3.98
C THR A 88 7.65 16.07 3.72
N VAL A 89 7.03 16.19 2.56
CA VAL A 89 5.93 15.32 2.11
C VAL A 89 6.34 14.65 0.81
N GLU A 90 6.37 13.33 0.85
CA GLU A 90 6.73 12.45 -0.26
C GLU A 90 5.63 11.41 -0.52
N THR A 91 5.77 10.66 -1.61
CA THR A 91 4.83 9.58 -1.92
C THR A 91 5.05 8.36 -1.03
N ASP A 92 3.98 7.62 -0.76
CA ASP A 92 4.04 6.28 -0.15
C ASP A 92 4.98 5.33 -0.90
N MET A 93 5.00 5.43 -2.25
CA MET A 93 5.89 4.62 -3.09
C MET A 93 7.38 4.91 -2.81
N LEU A 94 7.77 6.18 -2.63
CA LEU A 94 9.15 6.50 -2.25
C LEU A 94 9.45 6.04 -0.82
N GLY A 95 8.47 6.14 0.08
CA GLY A 95 8.57 5.56 1.43
C GLY A 95 8.83 4.05 1.39
N ALA A 96 8.05 3.32 0.58
CA ALA A 96 8.25 1.88 0.39
C ALA A 96 9.64 1.55 -0.19
N CYS A 97 10.13 2.35 -1.15
CA CYS A 97 11.47 2.21 -1.72
C CYS A 97 12.57 2.38 -0.66
N ARG A 98 12.46 3.42 0.16
CA ARG A 98 13.43 3.69 1.24
C ARG A 98 13.41 2.61 2.32
N ALA A 99 12.22 2.11 2.65
CA ALA A 99 12.05 1.07 3.65
C ALA A 99 12.54 -0.32 3.20
N ALA A 100 12.25 -0.72 1.97
CA ALA A 100 12.47 -2.08 1.48
C ALA A 100 13.66 -2.21 0.53
N GLY A 101 14.07 -1.14 -0.15
CA GLY A 101 15.10 -1.18 -1.21
C GLY A 101 16.54 -1.14 -0.69
N ALA A 102 16.77 -0.80 0.58
CA ALA A 102 18.09 -0.76 1.22
C ALA A 102 19.17 -0.05 0.38
N GLY A 103 18.81 1.03 -0.35
CA GLY A 103 19.74 1.79 -1.19
C GLY A 103 20.28 1.04 -2.42
N ARG A 104 19.65 -0.06 -2.83
CA ARG A 104 20.06 -0.86 -4.00
C ARG A 104 19.03 -0.76 -5.14
N PRO A 105 19.48 -0.93 -6.41
CA PRO A 105 18.54 -1.08 -7.52
C PRO A 105 17.63 -2.30 -7.31
N CYS A 106 16.32 -2.08 -7.31
CA CYS A 106 15.32 -3.14 -7.12
C CYS A 106 13.96 -2.73 -7.70
N VAL A 107 13.09 -3.70 -7.89
CA VAL A 107 11.67 -3.43 -8.04
C VAL A 107 11.04 -3.36 -6.65
N VAL A 108 10.22 -2.34 -6.41
CA VAL A 108 9.42 -2.25 -5.19
C VAL A 108 7.95 -2.20 -5.55
N ALA A 109 7.15 -3.02 -4.90
CA ALA A 109 5.70 -3.06 -5.06
C ALA A 109 4.98 -2.85 -3.72
N ILE A 110 3.98 -1.98 -3.72
CA ILE A 110 3.01 -1.88 -2.64
C ILE A 110 1.82 -2.77 -3.03
N LEU A 111 1.51 -3.76 -2.19
CA LEU A 111 0.28 -4.57 -2.28
C LEU A 111 -0.44 -4.51 -0.92
N GLY A 112 -1.39 -3.59 -0.84
CA GLY A 112 -2.23 -3.34 0.33
C GLY A 112 -3.71 -3.31 -0.05
N THR A 113 -4.46 -2.32 0.46
CA THR A 113 -5.83 -2.02 -0.01
C THR A 113 -5.85 -1.80 -1.52
N GLY A 114 -4.94 -0.96 -2.05
CA GLY A 114 -4.64 -0.80 -3.46
C GLY A 114 -3.26 -1.34 -3.79
N SER A 115 -2.77 -1.08 -5.01
CA SER A 115 -1.43 -1.47 -5.42
C SER A 115 -0.71 -0.41 -6.24
N ASN A 116 0.61 -0.44 -6.16
CA ASN A 116 1.51 0.32 -7.01
C ASN A 116 2.85 -0.42 -7.13
N ALA A 117 3.67 -0.07 -8.11
CA ALA A 117 5.00 -0.64 -8.25
C ALA A 117 5.93 0.32 -8.99
N CYS A 118 7.24 0.21 -8.78
CA CYS A 118 8.21 1.04 -9.46
C CYS A 118 9.56 0.34 -9.67
N LEU A 119 10.36 0.88 -10.59
CA LEU A 119 11.80 0.64 -10.64
C LEU A 119 12.49 1.69 -9.78
N PHE A 120 13.26 1.26 -8.80
CA PHE A 120 14.05 2.09 -7.89
C PHE A 120 15.53 1.84 -8.12
N ASN A 121 16.34 2.89 -8.33
CA ASN A 121 17.77 2.75 -8.62
C ASN A 121 18.67 2.81 -7.38
N GLY A 122 18.09 2.77 -6.20
CA GLY A 122 18.77 2.95 -4.91
C GLY A 122 18.61 4.35 -4.32
N GLU A 123 18.29 5.36 -5.15
CA GLU A 123 18.12 6.77 -4.72
C GLU A 123 16.75 7.33 -5.10
N ALA A 124 16.29 7.05 -6.31
CA ALA A 124 15.09 7.61 -6.90
C ALA A 124 14.26 6.58 -7.67
N ILE A 125 12.97 6.88 -7.80
CA ILE A 125 12.06 6.14 -8.68
C ILE A 125 12.36 6.53 -10.13
N VAL A 126 12.85 5.56 -10.93
CA VAL A 126 13.22 5.80 -12.34
C VAL A 126 12.06 5.49 -13.29
N ARG A 127 11.12 4.65 -12.87
CA ARG A 127 9.90 4.31 -13.63
C ARG A 127 8.80 3.84 -12.69
N GLN A 128 7.58 4.31 -12.96
CA GLN A 128 6.38 3.94 -12.23
C GLN A 128 5.18 4.02 -13.19
N PRO A 129 4.21 3.09 -13.15
CA PRO A 129 2.96 3.24 -13.87
C PRO A 129 2.10 4.35 -13.25
N VAL A 130 1.19 4.90 -14.05
CA VAL A 130 0.18 5.82 -13.53
C VAL A 130 -0.74 5.05 -12.58
N SER A 131 -0.92 5.56 -11.37
CA SER A 131 -1.92 5.02 -10.45
C SER A 131 -3.31 5.38 -10.94
N THR A 132 -4.10 4.37 -11.31
CA THR A 132 -5.45 4.53 -11.88
C THR A 132 -6.55 4.16 -10.90
N GLY A 133 -6.18 3.83 -9.64
CA GLY A 133 -7.11 3.53 -8.56
C GLY A 133 -7.83 2.19 -8.72
N TYR A 134 -8.80 1.94 -7.83
CA TYR A 134 -9.41 0.63 -7.64
C TYR A 134 -10.34 0.17 -8.77
N ILE A 135 -10.84 1.08 -9.62
CA ILE A 135 -11.71 0.71 -10.75
C ILE A 135 -10.86 0.23 -11.93
N LEU A 136 -9.87 1.01 -12.35
CA LEU A 136 -9.10 0.77 -13.57
C LEU A 136 -7.73 0.10 -13.30
N GLY A 137 -7.26 0.16 -12.06
CA GLY A 137 -5.94 -0.30 -11.66
C GLY A 137 -5.96 -1.22 -10.46
N ASP A 138 -5.05 -0.96 -9.53
CA ASP A 138 -4.84 -1.69 -8.27
C ASP A 138 -4.70 -3.21 -8.45
N ARG A 139 -4.07 -3.63 -9.57
CA ARG A 139 -3.88 -5.05 -9.89
C ARG A 139 -3.09 -5.75 -8.78
N GLY A 140 -3.50 -6.96 -8.41
CA GLY A 140 -2.84 -7.76 -7.39
C GLY A 140 -2.99 -7.23 -5.96
N SER A 141 -3.92 -6.31 -5.70
CA SER A 141 -4.22 -5.79 -4.36
C SER A 141 -5.37 -6.52 -3.68
N ALA A 142 -5.57 -6.23 -2.40
CA ALA A 142 -6.72 -6.75 -1.65
C ALA A 142 -8.06 -6.32 -2.27
N ASN A 143 -8.18 -5.06 -2.74
CA ASN A 143 -9.43 -4.63 -3.38
C ASN A 143 -9.68 -5.34 -4.72
N HIS A 144 -8.62 -5.70 -5.46
CA HIS A 144 -8.76 -6.49 -6.68
C HIS A 144 -9.27 -7.90 -6.39
N ALA A 145 -8.71 -8.58 -5.40
CA ALA A 145 -9.16 -9.90 -4.95
C ALA A 145 -10.61 -9.83 -4.44
N GLY A 146 -10.92 -8.85 -3.59
CA GLY A 146 -12.26 -8.66 -3.04
C GLY A 146 -13.30 -8.31 -4.10
N ARG A 147 -12.94 -7.51 -5.11
CA ARG A 147 -13.83 -7.21 -6.25
C ARG A 147 -14.15 -8.46 -7.06
N LYS A 148 -13.14 -9.31 -7.30
CA LYS A 148 -13.35 -10.58 -8.01
C LYS A 148 -14.23 -11.54 -7.21
N LEU A 149 -13.98 -11.68 -5.90
CA LEU A 149 -14.85 -12.47 -4.99
C LEU A 149 -16.29 -11.98 -5.03
N LEU A 150 -16.51 -10.67 -4.93
CA LEU A 150 -17.85 -10.08 -4.89
C LEU A 150 -18.58 -10.24 -6.23
N ASP A 151 -17.89 -10.07 -7.35
CA ASP A 151 -18.46 -10.28 -8.69
C ASP A 151 -18.89 -11.75 -8.88
N ASP A 152 -18.05 -12.71 -8.47
CA ASP A 152 -18.36 -14.13 -8.55
C ASP A 152 -19.51 -14.53 -7.60
N TYR A 153 -19.58 -13.93 -6.40
CA TYR A 153 -20.67 -14.14 -5.46
C TYR A 153 -22.02 -13.67 -6.04
N LEU A 154 -22.09 -12.43 -6.50
CA LEU A 154 -23.31 -11.81 -7.03
C LEU A 154 -23.75 -12.43 -8.36
N SER A 155 -22.82 -12.90 -9.18
CA SER A 155 -23.10 -13.55 -10.48
C SER A 155 -23.30 -15.07 -10.38
N HIS A 156 -23.35 -15.62 -9.16
CA HIS A 156 -23.48 -17.07 -8.90
C HIS A 156 -22.40 -17.95 -9.53
N ARG A 157 -21.19 -17.41 -9.80
CA ARG A 157 -20.04 -18.18 -10.28
C ARG A 157 -19.22 -18.81 -9.16
N MET A 158 -19.35 -18.30 -7.92
CA MET A 158 -18.71 -18.88 -6.74
C MET A 158 -19.29 -20.27 -6.47
N PRO A 159 -18.44 -21.31 -6.20
CA PRO A 159 -18.93 -22.66 -5.82
C PRO A 159 -19.91 -22.61 -4.66
N ALA A 160 -20.90 -23.50 -4.67
CA ALA A 160 -22.06 -23.41 -3.78
C ALA A 160 -21.68 -23.47 -2.28
N ASP A 161 -20.76 -24.35 -1.91
CA ASP A 161 -20.23 -24.50 -0.56
C ASP A 161 -19.49 -23.23 -0.09
N ILE A 162 -18.64 -22.68 -0.93
CA ILE A 162 -17.88 -21.45 -0.66
C ILE A 162 -18.81 -20.23 -0.62
N ARG A 163 -19.83 -20.21 -1.49
CA ARG A 163 -20.85 -19.15 -1.49
C ARG A 163 -21.67 -19.16 -0.19
N HIS A 164 -22.02 -20.33 0.32
CA HIS A 164 -22.66 -20.48 1.63
C HIS A 164 -21.76 -19.98 2.76
N LEU A 165 -20.46 -20.32 2.74
CA LEU A 165 -19.50 -19.87 3.73
C LEU A 165 -19.36 -18.35 3.70
N PHE A 166 -19.21 -17.76 2.49
CA PHE A 166 -19.13 -16.32 2.29
C PHE A 166 -20.35 -15.60 2.85
N HIS A 167 -21.56 -16.08 2.51
CA HIS A 167 -22.80 -15.51 3.02
C HIS A 167 -22.88 -15.57 4.55
N ASN A 168 -22.48 -16.69 5.17
CA ASN A 168 -22.53 -16.86 6.62
C ASN A 168 -21.56 -15.96 7.38
N ILE A 169 -20.42 -15.61 6.78
CA ILE A 169 -19.43 -14.71 7.37
C ILE A 169 -19.90 -13.25 7.27
N TYR A 170 -20.28 -12.80 6.08
CA TYR A 170 -20.58 -11.38 5.86
C TYR A 170 -22.03 -11.03 6.22
N ARG A 171 -22.98 -11.95 6.09
CA ARG A 171 -24.42 -11.80 6.43
C ARG A 171 -25.07 -10.56 5.81
N LEU A 172 -24.62 -10.18 4.61
CA LEU A 172 -25.16 -9.06 3.84
C LEU A 172 -26.00 -9.60 2.69
N SER A 173 -27.12 -8.95 2.42
CA SER A 173 -27.90 -9.16 1.21
C SER A 173 -27.19 -8.62 -0.02
N ASP A 174 -27.57 -9.07 -1.21
CA ASP A 174 -27.01 -8.58 -2.49
C ASP A 174 -27.19 -7.07 -2.61
N ALA A 175 -28.32 -6.51 -2.16
CA ALA A 175 -28.59 -5.08 -2.17
C ALA A 175 -27.63 -4.29 -1.24
N GLU A 176 -27.33 -4.81 -0.05
CA GLU A 176 -26.38 -4.19 0.88
C GLU A 176 -24.96 -4.24 0.35
N LEU A 177 -24.56 -5.36 -0.27
CA LEU A 177 -23.25 -5.51 -0.92
C LEU A 177 -23.07 -4.50 -2.07
N ILE A 178 -24.09 -4.37 -2.93
CA ILE A 178 -24.11 -3.38 -4.02
C ILE A 178 -24.07 -1.96 -3.45
N ASN A 179 -24.88 -1.67 -2.42
CA ASN A 179 -24.89 -0.35 -1.78
C ASN A 179 -23.51 0.01 -1.18
N ALA A 180 -22.80 -0.95 -0.58
CA ALA A 180 -21.48 -0.74 -0.01
C ALA A 180 -20.43 -0.32 -1.06
N VAL A 181 -20.56 -0.82 -2.30
CA VAL A 181 -19.64 -0.48 -3.40
C VAL A 181 -19.99 0.85 -4.06
N TYR A 182 -21.27 1.15 -4.28
CA TYR A 182 -21.69 2.26 -5.13
C TYR A 182 -22.16 3.50 -4.39
N HIS A 183 -22.59 3.37 -3.12
CA HIS A 183 -23.26 4.45 -2.40
C HIS A 183 -22.66 4.74 -1.02
N GLN A 184 -21.71 3.92 -0.55
CA GLN A 184 -21.03 4.17 0.72
C GLN A 184 -19.64 4.79 0.50
N PRO A 185 -19.10 5.53 1.51
CA PRO A 185 -17.74 6.07 1.42
C PRO A 185 -16.69 4.95 1.44
N ASN A 186 -15.57 5.18 0.78
CA ASN A 186 -14.40 4.28 0.74
C ASN A 186 -14.69 2.87 0.18
N PRO A 187 -15.30 2.73 -1.00
CA PRO A 187 -15.64 1.43 -1.58
C PRO A 187 -14.41 0.53 -1.79
N ASN A 188 -13.23 1.11 -2.04
CA ASN A 188 -11.97 0.38 -2.12
C ASN A 188 -11.60 -0.34 -0.81
N ARG A 189 -11.89 0.27 0.34
CA ARG A 189 -11.67 -0.38 1.65
C ARG A 189 -12.67 -1.52 1.87
N PHE A 190 -13.93 -1.31 1.51
CA PHE A 190 -14.94 -2.38 1.58
C PHE A 190 -14.53 -3.56 0.71
N LEU A 191 -14.16 -3.34 -0.56
CA LEU A 191 -13.68 -4.40 -1.42
C LEU A 191 -12.47 -5.12 -0.82
N ALA A 192 -11.47 -4.36 -0.35
CA ALA A 192 -10.28 -4.94 0.27
C ALA A 192 -10.59 -5.78 1.52
N SER A 193 -11.64 -5.44 2.28
CA SER A 193 -12.05 -6.20 3.47
C SER A 193 -12.62 -7.59 3.16
N LEU A 194 -12.89 -7.89 1.89
CA LEU A 194 -13.33 -9.22 1.44
C LEU A 194 -12.15 -10.16 1.14
N ALA A 195 -10.95 -9.63 0.89
CA ALA A 195 -9.78 -10.44 0.53
C ALA A 195 -9.35 -11.45 1.63
N PRO A 196 -9.45 -11.15 2.94
CA PRO A 196 -9.16 -12.11 4.00
C PRO A 196 -9.93 -13.44 3.85
N PHE A 197 -11.15 -13.40 3.31
CA PHE A 197 -11.92 -14.61 3.03
C PHE A 197 -11.15 -15.61 2.15
N ALA A 198 -10.56 -15.15 1.05
CA ALA A 198 -9.80 -16.05 0.18
C ALA A 198 -8.47 -16.46 0.81
N ILE A 199 -7.83 -15.59 1.60
CA ILE A 199 -6.57 -15.89 2.29
C ILE A 199 -6.78 -16.96 3.36
N GLU A 200 -7.82 -16.82 4.17
CA GLU A 200 -8.16 -17.77 5.26
C GLU A 200 -8.62 -19.13 4.73
N ASN A 201 -9.12 -19.17 3.50
CA ASN A 201 -9.58 -20.39 2.83
C ASN A 201 -8.66 -20.79 1.65
N ILE A 202 -7.38 -20.51 1.73
CA ILE A 202 -6.40 -20.68 0.64
C ILE A 202 -6.23 -22.15 0.20
N GLU A 203 -6.55 -23.10 1.07
CA GLU A 203 -6.53 -24.53 0.77
C GLU A 203 -7.69 -24.95 -0.17
N ASN A 204 -8.69 -24.11 -0.35
CA ASN A 204 -9.74 -24.32 -1.33
C ASN A 204 -9.28 -23.83 -2.71
N ASP A 205 -9.41 -24.66 -3.73
CA ASP A 205 -8.93 -24.39 -5.09
C ASP A 205 -9.53 -23.11 -5.67
N TYR A 206 -10.80 -22.82 -5.41
CA TYR A 206 -11.45 -21.58 -5.88
C TYR A 206 -10.82 -20.34 -5.19
N CYS A 207 -10.68 -20.36 -3.86
CA CYS A 207 -10.09 -19.25 -3.13
C CYS A 207 -8.63 -19.01 -3.55
N ARG A 208 -7.85 -20.09 -3.72
CA ARG A 208 -6.49 -20.03 -4.23
C ARG A 208 -6.45 -19.46 -5.65
N SER A 209 -7.36 -19.86 -6.54
CA SER A 209 -7.41 -19.35 -7.92
C SER A 209 -7.67 -17.85 -7.97
N ILE A 210 -8.58 -17.33 -7.14
CA ILE A 210 -8.85 -15.89 -7.02
C ILE A 210 -7.56 -15.11 -6.70
N LEU A 211 -6.78 -15.59 -5.71
CA LEU A 211 -5.54 -14.93 -5.30
C LEU A 211 -4.47 -15.03 -6.40
N THR A 212 -4.28 -16.23 -6.97
CA THR A 212 -3.25 -16.45 -8.01
C THR A 212 -3.55 -15.68 -9.29
N GLU A 213 -4.80 -15.63 -9.74
CA GLU A 213 -5.19 -14.88 -10.93
C GLU A 213 -4.97 -13.36 -10.74
N THR A 214 -5.34 -12.81 -9.59
CA THR A 214 -5.13 -11.40 -9.31
C THR A 214 -3.64 -11.03 -9.21
N LEU A 215 -2.82 -11.90 -8.65
CA LEU A 215 -1.37 -11.72 -8.61
C LEU A 215 -0.72 -11.89 -10.00
N SER A 216 -1.21 -12.82 -10.82
CA SER A 216 -0.79 -12.97 -12.21
C SER A 216 -1.10 -11.71 -13.04
N ASP A 217 -2.26 -11.08 -12.83
CA ASP A 217 -2.58 -9.79 -13.45
C ASP A 217 -1.57 -8.70 -13.05
N TRP A 218 -1.17 -8.65 -11.77
CA TRP A 218 -0.14 -7.73 -11.33
C TRP A 218 1.21 -8.03 -12.01
N TYR A 219 1.61 -9.29 -12.07
CA TYR A 219 2.84 -9.70 -12.72
C TYR A 219 2.89 -9.27 -14.19
N HIS A 220 1.89 -9.63 -14.98
CA HIS A 220 1.88 -9.34 -16.41
C HIS A 220 1.65 -7.87 -16.74
N LEU A 221 0.76 -7.18 -16.03
CA LEU A 221 0.34 -5.83 -16.35
C LEU A 221 1.14 -4.74 -15.63
N CYS A 222 1.80 -5.08 -14.51
CA CYS A 222 2.64 -4.12 -13.75
C CYS A 222 4.12 -4.47 -13.85
N LEU A 223 4.56 -5.64 -13.34
CA LEU A 223 5.98 -6.00 -13.31
C LEU A 223 6.57 -6.10 -14.71
N ILE A 224 5.97 -6.89 -15.60
CA ILE A 224 6.49 -7.06 -16.97
C ILE A 224 6.43 -5.73 -17.75
N TRP A 225 5.40 -4.88 -17.51
CA TRP A 225 5.35 -3.55 -18.11
C TRP A 225 6.47 -2.64 -17.62
N LEU A 226 6.80 -2.69 -16.31
CA LEU A 226 7.92 -1.91 -15.73
C LEU A 226 9.25 -2.24 -16.40
N LEU A 227 9.45 -3.51 -16.76
CA LEU A 227 10.69 -4.03 -17.34
C LEU A 227 10.80 -3.82 -18.87
N LYS A 228 9.80 -3.26 -19.54
CA LYS A 228 9.84 -2.98 -20.98
C LYS A 228 10.41 -1.59 -21.28
N GLY A 229 11.23 -1.48 -22.32
CA GLY A 229 11.69 -0.22 -22.89
C GLY A 229 13.05 0.26 -22.37
N ARG A 230 13.56 1.40 -22.93
CA ARG A 230 14.93 1.87 -22.74
C ARG A 230 15.32 2.16 -21.30
N LYS A 231 14.41 2.71 -20.48
CA LYS A 231 14.69 3.00 -19.06
C LYS A 231 14.89 1.73 -18.25
N ALA A 232 14.13 0.69 -18.57
CA ALA A 232 14.27 -0.62 -17.93
C ALA A 232 15.59 -1.31 -18.36
N HIS A 233 16.02 -1.15 -19.60
CA HIS A 233 17.26 -1.74 -20.09
C HIS A 233 18.49 -1.21 -19.35
N SER A 234 18.58 0.10 -19.12
CA SER A 234 19.64 0.69 -18.29
C SER A 234 19.60 0.23 -16.83
N PHE A 235 18.41 0.00 -16.29
CA PHE A 235 18.21 -0.50 -14.93
C PHE A 235 18.65 -1.96 -14.79
N SER A 236 18.31 -2.81 -15.76
CA SER A 236 18.55 -4.27 -15.71
C SER A 236 20.01 -4.69 -15.62
N HIS A 237 20.95 -3.82 -16.01
CA HIS A 237 22.39 -4.11 -15.89
C HIS A 237 22.91 -4.15 -14.43
N HIS A 238 22.16 -3.60 -13.47
CA HIS A 238 22.56 -3.49 -12.06
C HIS A 238 21.55 -4.17 -11.13
N TRP A 239 20.53 -4.83 -11.67
CA TRP A 239 19.46 -5.48 -10.93
C TRP A 239 19.54 -6.98 -11.09
N ASP A 240 19.53 -7.69 -9.98
CA ASP A 240 19.65 -9.15 -9.90
C ASP A 240 18.32 -9.93 -9.99
N GLY A 241 17.20 -9.23 -10.23
CA GLY A 241 15.86 -9.83 -10.27
C GLY A 241 15.09 -9.72 -8.96
N GLU A 242 15.64 -9.02 -7.95
CA GLU A 242 14.98 -8.83 -6.65
C GLU A 242 13.73 -7.96 -6.76
N VAL A 243 12.62 -8.46 -6.23
CA VAL A 243 11.35 -7.74 -6.11
C VAL A 243 10.96 -7.66 -4.64
N ASN A 244 10.92 -6.42 -4.11
CA ASN A 244 10.55 -6.14 -2.73
C ASN A 244 9.08 -5.75 -2.64
N PHE A 245 8.43 -6.16 -1.56
CA PHE A 245 7.00 -5.93 -1.35
C PHE A 245 6.73 -5.21 -0.03
N VAL A 246 5.77 -4.30 -0.05
CA VAL A 246 5.28 -3.57 1.13
C VAL A 246 3.76 -3.66 1.19
N GLY A 247 3.22 -3.92 2.37
CA GLY A 247 1.79 -3.95 2.65
C GLY A 247 1.33 -5.24 3.33
N GLY A 248 0.29 -5.11 4.14
CA GLY A 248 -0.28 -6.25 4.88
C GLY A 248 -0.80 -7.37 3.95
N TYR A 249 -1.37 -7.00 2.82
CA TYR A 249 -1.81 -7.98 1.82
C TYR A 249 -0.63 -8.72 1.18
N ALA A 250 0.44 -7.98 0.80
CA ALA A 250 1.67 -8.62 0.29
C ALA A 250 2.22 -9.66 1.27
N LYS A 251 2.23 -9.32 2.57
CA LYS A 251 2.70 -10.24 3.61
C LYS A 251 1.83 -11.48 3.73
N ALA A 252 0.51 -11.31 3.63
CA ALA A 252 -0.43 -12.42 3.72
C ALA A 252 -0.36 -13.39 2.53
N VAL A 253 -0.04 -12.88 1.33
CA VAL A 253 0.09 -13.69 0.11
C VAL A 253 1.54 -13.98 -0.29
N GLU A 254 2.51 -13.75 0.60
CA GLU A 254 3.93 -13.95 0.34
C GLU A 254 4.27 -15.33 -0.25
N PRO A 255 3.69 -16.45 0.21
CA PRO A 255 3.94 -17.75 -0.40
C PRO A 255 3.56 -17.80 -1.89
N LEU A 256 2.40 -17.22 -2.26
CA LEU A 256 1.95 -17.17 -3.65
C LEU A 256 2.82 -16.23 -4.51
N LEU A 257 3.33 -15.14 -3.94
CA LEU A 257 4.27 -14.25 -4.63
C LEU A 257 5.59 -14.97 -4.94
N LYS A 258 6.09 -15.80 -4.02
CA LYS A 258 7.27 -16.62 -4.22
C LYS A 258 7.07 -17.66 -5.33
N GLU A 259 5.93 -18.35 -5.30
CA GLU A 259 5.56 -19.30 -6.36
C GLU A 259 5.50 -18.61 -7.72
N LEU A 260 4.78 -17.48 -7.82
CA LEU A 260 4.61 -16.73 -9.06
C LEU A 260 5.93 -16.25 -9.67
N LEU A 261 6.78 -15.62 -8.88
CA LEU A 261 8.03 -15.05 -9.37
C LEU A 261 9.05 -16.15 -9.76
N TYR A 262 9.04 -17.27 -9.04
CA TYR A 262 9.89 -18.41 -9.36
C TYR A 262 9.46 -19.12 -10.64
N SER A 263 8.14 -19.25 -10.88
CA SER A 263 7.60 -19.99 -12.03
C SER A 263 7.69 -19.21 -13.34
N ASP A 264 7.44 -17.89 -13.29
CA ASP A 264 7.16 -17.08 -14.47
C ASP A 264 8.35 -16.25 -14.95
N GLY A 265 9.51 -16.30 -14.27
CA GLY A 265 10.68 -15.54 -14.72
C GLY A 265 11.92 -15.66 -13.82
N PRO A 266 12.99 -14.96 -14.19
CA PRO A 266 14.24 -14.93 -13.42
C PRO A 266 14.15 -13.96 -12.23
N PHE A 267 12.99 -13.91 -11.55
CA PHE A 267 12.75 -12.98 -10.45
C PHE A 267 12.66 -13.74 -9.13
N HIS A 268 13.00 -13.04 -8.05
CA HIS A 268 12.84 -13.60 -6.71
C HIS A 268 12.28 -12.53 -5.75
N VAL A 269 11.58 -13.02 -4.73
CA VAL A 269 11.07 -12.17 -3.65
C VAL A 269 12.24 -11.83 -2.73
N GLY A 270 12.50 -10.54 -2.58
CA GLY A 270 13.42 -10.01 -1.59
C GLY A 270 12.72 -9.72 -0.24
N THR A 271 12.77 -8.48 0.20
CA THR A 271 12.15 -8.03 1.45
C THR A 271 10.62 -7.95 1.30
N VAL A 272 9.87 -8.49 2.28
CA VAL A 272 8.42 -8.34 2.39
C VAL A 272 8.05 -7.73 3.74
N LEU A 273 7.63 -6.46 3.73
CA LEU A 273 7.25 -5.69 4.91
C LEU A 273 5.73 -5.55 4.98
N ALA A 274 5.12 -5.97 6.09
CA ALA A 274 3.69 -5.70 6.32
C ALA A 274 3.42 -4.20 6.53
N ASP A 275 4.39 -3.48 7.09
CA ASP A 275 4.36 -2.04 7.36
C ASP A 275 5.77 -1.48 7.10
N PRO A 276 5.93 -0.39 6.36
CA PRO A 276 7.26 0.14 6.02
C PRO A 276 7.91 0.93 7.14
N ILE A 277 7.21 1.20 8.25
CA ILE A 277 7.65 2.16 9.27
C ILE A 277 9.00 1.83 9.88
N ASP A 278 9.29 0.55 10.17
CA ASP A 278 10.58 0.14 10.74
C ASP A 278 11.74 0.34 9.76
N GLY A 279 11.51 0.05 8.49
CA GLY A 279 12.48 0.34 7.43
C GLY A 279 12.72 1.83 7.24
N LEU A 280 11.68 2.65 7.37
CA LEU A 280 11.79 4.11 7.33
C LEU A 280 12.55 4.68 8.54
N ILE A 281 12.34 4.12 9.75
CA ILE A 281 13.14 4.47 10.92
C ILE A 281 14.61 4.21 10.62
N GLN A 282 14.96 3.01 10.15
CA GLN A 282 16.34 2.65 9.81
C GLN A 282 16.95 3.56 8.75
N PHE A 283 16.19 3.89 7.70
CA PHE A 283 16.61 4.80 6.65
C PHE A 283 16.97 6.18 7.22
N HIS A 284 16.12 6.76 8.07
CA HIS A 284 16.34 8.09 8.65
C HIS A 284 17.31 8.11 9.83
N GLN A 285 17.69 6.97 10.38
CA GLN A 285 18.82 6.87 11.33
C GLN A 285 20.18 6.88 10.63
N SER A 286 20.21 6.50 9.34
CA SER A 286 21.45 6.36 8.57
C SER A 286 21.77 7.61 7.72
N THR A 287 20.86 8.55 7.62
CA THR A 287 20.98 9.82 6.85
C THR A 287 21.10 11.02 7.78
#